data_04d270d8616db846c58160c1ca0805a8
#
_entry.id   04d270d8616db846c58160c1ca0805a8
#
_cell.length_a   1.000
_cell.length_b   1.000
_cell.length_c   1.000
_cell.angle_alpha   90.00
_cell.angle_beta   90.00
_cell.angle_gamma   90.00
#
_symmetry.space_group_name_H-M   'P 1'
#
loop_
_entity.id
_entity.type
_entity.pdbx_description
1 polymer ?
#
loop_
_entity_poly.entity_id
_entity_poly.type
_entity_poly.pdbx_seq_one_letter_code
_entity_poly.pdbx_strand_id
1 'polypeptide(L)'
;QSTRRVTATSCLTELGQLMERSYITTMAYAQSLPATSCQNELADFYTLTLEDKSATTFTLKATPKGSQEKDSRCGVLTLNQAGSKTAKGSTDQALIRQCW
;
A
#
# COMPACT_ATOMS: atom_id res chain seq x y z
N GLN A 1 8.67 12.04 -6.27
CA GLN A 1 7.57 11.97 -7.22
C GLN A 1 7.43 10.57 -7.78
N SER A 2 7.58 10.37 -9.09
CA SER A 2 7.28 9.06 -9.68
C SER A 2 8.21 7.96 -9.19
N THR A 3 9.48 8.25 -8.98
CA THR A 3 10.43 7.25 -8.48
C THR A 3 10.03 6.75 -7.09
N ARG A 4 9.66 7.68 -6.20
CA ARG A 4 9.22 7.31 -4.85
C ARG A 4 7.87 6.58 -4.88
N ARG A 5 7.02 6.98 -5.82
CA ARG A 5 5.73 6.30 -5.98
C ARG A 5 5.92 4.85 -6.43
N VAL A 6 6.83 4.60 -7.36
CA VAL A 6 7.13 3.23 -7.79
C VAL A 6 7.62 2.40 -6.60
N THR A 7 8.49 2.96 -5.78
CA THR A 7 8.94 2.27 -4.57
C THR A 7 7.77 2.00 -3.63
N ALA A 8 6.85 2.95 -3.49
CA ALA A 8 5.68 2.79 -2.62
C ALA A 8 4.77 1.67 -3.12
N THR A 9 4.47 1.63 -4.42
CA THR A 9 3.58 0.59 -4.96
C THR A 9 4.24 -0.79 -4.86
N SER A 10 5.55 -0.86 -5.09
CA SER A 10 6.29 -2.12 -4.91
C SER A 10 6.25 -2.58 -3.47
N CYS A 11 6.38 -1.65 -2.52
CA CYS A 11 6.33 -1.97 -1.11
C CYS A 11 4.93 -2.46 -0.71
N LEU A 12 3.88 -1.80 -1.18
CA LEU A 12 2.50 -2.25 -0.92
C LEU A 12 2.28 -3.65 -1.48
N THR A 13 2.80 -3.93 -2.67
CA THR A 13 2.68 -5.26 -3.28
C THR A 13 3.39 -6.31 -2.44
N GLU A 14 4.59 -6.01 -1.97
CA GLU A 14 5.35 -6.93 -1.10
C GLU A 14 4.60 -7.18 0.20
N LEU A 15 4.08 -6.12 0.83
CA LEU A 15 3.31 -6.25 2.06
C LEU A 15 2.05 -7.08 1.83
N GLY A 16 1.39 -6.90 0.68
CA GLY A 16 0.21 -7.69 0.33
C GLY A 16 0.54 -9.18 0.24
N GLN A 17 1.68 -9.51 -0.33
CA GLN A 17 2.13 -10.91 -0.42
C GLN A 17 2.40 -11.48 0.97
N LEU A 18 2.98 -10.70 1.87
CA LEU A 18 3.23 -11.14 3.24
C LEU A 18 1.93 -11.34 4.01
N MET A 19 0.92 -10.49 3.77
CA MET A 19 -0.40 -10.66 4.36
C MET A 19 -1.04 -11.96 3.87
N GLU A 20 -0.93 -12.26 2.58
CA GLU A 20 -1.48 -13.51 2.04
C GLU A 20 -0.77 -14.74 2.63
N ARG A 21 0.54 -14.64 2.82
CA ARG A 21 1.29 -15.74 3.45
C ARG A 21 0.82 -15.98 4.87
N SER A 22 0.55 -14.92 5.62
CA SER A 22 -0.02 -15.03 6.96
C SER A 22 -1.36 -15.78 6.93
N TYR A 23 -2.20 -15.43 5.97
CA TYR A 23 -3.52 -16.07 5.84
C TYR A 23 -3.38 -17.56 5.52
N ILE A 24 -2.48 -17.93 4.61
CA ILE A 24 -2.27 -19.34 4.25
C ILE A 24 -1.79 -20.14 5.46
N THR A 25 -0.94 -19.55 6.28
CA THR A 25 -0.33 -20.22 7.42
C THR A 25 -1.29 -20.36 8.60
N THR A 26 -2.06 -19.31 8.90
CA THR A 26 -2.85 -19.24 10.13
C THR A 26 -4.35 -19.09 9.89
N MET A 27 -4.80 -19.03 8.64
CA MET A 27 -6.19 -18.80 8.25
C MET A 27 -6.72 -17.44 8.71
N ALA A 28 -5.82 -16.48 8.93
CA ALA A 28 -6.19 -15.13 9.31
C ALA A 28 -5.09 -14.16 8.87
N TYR A 29 -5.49 -12.96 8.46
CA TYR A 29 -4.53 -11.91 8.12
C TYR A 29 -3.89 -11.35 9.39
N ALA A 30 -2.62 -10.94 9.26
CA ALA A 30 -1.91 -10.28 10.35
C ALA A 30 -2.65 -8.99 10.74
N GLN A 31 -2.60 -8.65 12.02
CA GLN A 31 -3.30 -7.47 12.54
C GLN A 31 -2.36 -6.28 12.72
N SER A 32 -1.12 -6.41 12.28
CA SER A 32 -0.15 -5.32 12.24
C SER A 32 0.68 -5.46 10.98
N LEU A 33 1.31 -4.36 10.55
CA LEU A 33 2.14 -4.37 9.34
C LEU A 33 3.31 -5.32 9.51
N PRO A 34 3.54 -6.25 8.56
CA PRO A 34 4.78 -7.01 8.56
C PRO A 34 5.98 -6.08 8.41
N ALA A 35 7.10 -6.44 9.01
CA ALA A 35 8.31 -5.64 8.92
C ALA A 35 9.03 -5.92 7.60
N THR A 36 9.40 -4.86 6.86
CA THR A 36 10.13 -4.97 5.60
C THR A 36 11.15 -3.83 5.51
N SER A 37 12.18 -4.04 4.70
CA SER A 37 13.17 -2.99 4.46
C SER A 37 12.61 -1.84 3.62
N CYS A 38 11.62 -2.11 2.77
CA CYS A 38 11.05 -1.06 1.93
C CYS A 38 10.34 0.00 2.75
N GLN A 39 9.83 -0.33 3.93
CA GLN A 39 9.22 0.65 4.82
C GLN A 39 10.23 1.70 5.27
N ASN A 40 11.45 1.25 5.57
CA ASN A 40 12.51 2.16 5.99
C ASN A 40 12.92 3.09 4.86
N GLU A 41 12.98 2.57 3.64
CA GLU A 41 13.32 3.38 2.45
C GLU A 41 12.28 4.45 2.18
N LEU A 42 11.03 4.18 2.51
CA LEU A 42 9.92 5.09 2.25
C LEU A 42 9.62 6.06 3.39
N ALA A 43 10.25 5.88 4.56
CA ALA A 43 9.83 6.54 5.79
C ALA A 43 9.71 8.06 5.68
N ASP A 44 10.55 8.70 4.83
CA ASP A 44 10.54 10.15 4.66
C ASP A 44 9.53 10.61 3.62
N PHE A 45 8.92 9.71 2.86
CA PHE A 45 8.10 10.05 1.70
C PHE A 45 6.68 9.56 1.79
N TYR A 46 6.44 8.47 2.51
CA TYR A 46 5.11 7.87 2.68
C TYR A 46 4.96 7.33 4.09
N THR A 47 3.77 7.51 4.64
CA THR A 47 3.37 6.82 5.88
C THR A 47 2.58 5.58 5.47
N LEU A 48 3.05 4.41 5.89
CA LEU A 48 2.39 3.14 5.59
C LEU A 48 1.55 2.72 6.78
N THR A 49 0.29 2.34 6.52
CA THR A 49 -0.63 1.91 7.57
C THR A 49 -1.40 0.68 7.13
N LEU A 50 -1.89 -0.07 8.11
CA LEU A 50 -2.78 -1.21 7.91
C LEU A 50 -4.13 -0.85 8.50
N GLU A 51 -5.16 -0.80 7.64
CA GLU A 51 -6.50 -0.35 8.02
C GLU A 51 -7.54 -1.41 7.66
N ASP A 52 -8.78 -1.22 8.12
CA ASP A 52 -9.91 -2.12 7.84
C ASP A 52 -9.55 -3.58 8.07
N LYS A 53 -8.76 -3.82 9.11
CA LYS A 53 -8.17 -5.14 9.35
C LYS A 53 -9.13 -6.03 10.12
N SER A 54 -9.21 -7.28 9.67
CA SER A 54 -9.95 -8.35 10.32
C SER A 54 -9.26 -9.65 9.96
N ALA A 55 -9.80 -10.78 10.41
CA ALA A 55 -9.25 -12.08 10.04
C ALA A 55 -9.27 -12.31 8.53
N THR A 56 -10.22 -11.69 7.81
CA THR A 56 -10.45 -11.95 6.39
C THR A 56 -10.28 -10.73 5.50
N THR A 57 -9.97 -9.56 6.05
CA THR A 57 -9.81 -8.33 5.27
C THR A 57 -8.60 -7.54 5.71
N PHE A 58 -8.07 -6.72 4.79
CA PHE A 58 -7.08 -5.70 5.12
C PHE A 58 -7.08 -4.63 4.04
N THR A 59 -6.62 -3.44 4.42
CA THR A 59 -6.29 -2.38 3.47
C THR A 59 -4.92 -1.85 3.84
N LEU A 60 -3.97 -1.98 2.92
CA LEU A 60 -2.64 -1.40 3.04
C LEU A 60 -2.70 -0.02 2.40
N LYS A 61 -2.19 0.97 3.10
CA LYS A 61 -2.32 2.37 2.69
C LYS A 61 -0.98 3.07 2.76
N ALA A 62 -0.64 3.79 1.70
CA ALA A 62 0.56 4.62 1.64
C ALA A 62 0.11 6.07 1.44
N THR A 63 0.34 6.89 2.45
CA THR A 63 -0.05 8.31 2.45
C THR A 63 1.19 9.14 2.19
N PRO A 64 1.22 9.93 1.10
CA PRO A 64 2.39 10.76 0.79
C PRO A 64 2.59 11.84 1.85
N LYS A 65 3.85 12.14 2.14
CA LYS A 65 4.22 13.20 3.08
C LYS A 65 5.47 13.89 2.58
N GLY A 66 5.76 15.06 3.13
CA GLY A 66 6.92 15.84 2.72
C GLY A 66 6.83 16.22 1.25
N SER A 67 7.94 16.08 0.53
CA SER A 67 7.99 16.45 -0.89
C SER A 67 7.05 15.58 -1.75
N GLN A 68 6.70 14.39 -1.28
CA GLN A 68 5.85 13.48 -2.05
C GLN A 68 4.39 13.93 -2.07
N GLU A 69 4.00 14.86 -1.20
CA GLU A 69 2.66 15.45 -1.24
C GLU A 69 2.39 16.19 -2.55
N LYS A 70 3.44 16.58 -3.25
CA LYS A 70 3.32 17.24 -4.56
C LYS A 70 2.83 16.31 -5.65
N ASP A 71 2.86 15.00 -5.43
CA ASP A 71 2.32 14.02 -6.38
C ASP A 71 0.81 13.94 -6.19
N SER A 72 0.13 15.04 -6.47
CA SER A 72 -1.30 15.18 -6.19
C SER A 72 -2.18 14.37 -7.13
N ARG A 73 -1.66 13.97 -8.30
CA ARG A 73 -2.43 13.14 -9.23
C ARG A 73 -2.71 11.77 -8.64
N CYS A 74 -1.71 11.19 -7.98
CA CYS A 74 -1.83 9.82 -7.47
C CYS A 74 -2.18 9.77 -6.00
N GLY A 75 -1.71 10.73 -5.20
CA GLY A 75 -2.08 10.89 -3.80
C GLY A 75 -1.90 9.62 -2.99
N VAL A 76 -2.90 9.33 -2.17
CA VAL A 76 -2.90 8.16 -1.30
C VAL A 76 -3.12 6.90 -2.13
N LEU A 77 -2.29 5.88 -1.89
CA LEU A 77 -2.36 4.60 -2.60
C LEU A 77 -2.83 3.52 -1.64
N THR A 78 -3.74 2.64 -2.09
CA THR A 78 -4.18 1.52 -1.26
C THR A 78 -4.20 0.21 -2.04
N LEU A 79 -4.10 -0.88 -1.28
CA LEU A 79 -4.18 -2.25 -1.79
C LEU A 79 -4.92 -3.09 -0.76
N ASN A 80 -5.94 -3.82 -1.16
CA ASN A 80 -6.71 -4.64 -0.23
C ASN A 80 -6.56 -6.14 -0.50
N GLN A 81 -7.26 -6.98 0.30
CA GLN A 81 -7.15 -8.43 0.23
C GLN A 81 -7.66 -9.01 -1.10
N ALA A 82 -8.49 -8.28 -1.82
CA ALA A 82 -8.97 -8.71 -3.13
C ALA A 82 -7.99 -8.33 -4.25
N GLY A 83 -6.86 -7.68 -3.90
CA GLY A 83 -5.92 -7.19 -4.89
C GLY A 83 -6.37 -5.90 -5.55
N SER A 84 -7.42 -5.27 -5.02
CA SER A 84 -7.93 -4.00 -5.56
C SER A 84 -7.00 -2.86 -5.20
N LYS A 85 -6.65 -2.06 -6.18
CA LYS A 85 -5.73 -0.93 -6.05
C LYS A 85 -6.51 0.37 -6.18
N THR A 86 -6.12 1.39 -5.40
CA THR A 86 -6.67 2.72 -5.58
C THR A 86 -5.55 3.76 -5.60
N ALA A 87 -5.84 4.90 -6.21
CA ALA A 87 -4.97 6.08 -6.17
C ALA A 87 -5.89 7.27 -6.00
N LYS A 88 -5.57 8.16 -5.07
CA LYS A 88 -6.37 9.34 -4.75
C LYS A 88 -7.82 8.97 -4.45
N GLY A 89 -8.03 7.82 -3.83
CA GLY A 89 -9.36 7.32 -3.48
C GLY A 89 -10.18 6.79 -4.65
N SER A 90 -9.59 6.69 -5.85
CA SER A 90 -10.29 6.31 -7.06
C SER A 90 -9.91 4.89 -7.51
N THR A 91 -10.89 4.18 -8.07
CA THR A 91 -10.66 2.88 -8.70
C THR A 91 -10.61 2.98 -10.23
N ASP A 92 -10.58 4.20 -10.77
CA ASP A 92 -10.51 4.41 -12.21
C ASP A 92 -9.27 3.74 -12.79
N GLN A 93 -9.46 2.83 -13.74
CA GLN A 93 -8.37 2.01 -14.27
C GLN A 93 -7.32 2.82 -15.02
N ALA A 94 -7.72 3.91 -15.70
CA ALA A 94 -6.77 4.78 -16.37
C ALA A 94 -5.83 5.43 -15.35
N LEU A 95 -6.37 5.89 -14.23
CA LEU A 95 -5.57 6.49 -13.17
C LEU A 95 -4.68 5.44 -12.50
N ILE A 96 -5.23 4.25 -12.23
CA ILE A 96 -4.46 3.16 -11.61
C ILE A 96 -3.26 2.80 -12.47
N ARG A 97 -3.44 2.69 -13.78
CA ARG A 97 -2.33 2.36 -14.67
C ARG A 97 -1.23 3.41 -14.65
N GLN A 98 -1.59 4.67 -14.41
CA GLN A 98 -0.60 5.75 -14.33
C GLN A 98 0.13 5.76 -12.98
N CYS A 99 -0.53 5.32 -11.91
CA CYS A 99 -0.03 5.49 -10.55
C CYS A 99 0.57 4.20 -9.97
N TRP A 100 0.16 3.06 -10.47
CA TRP A 100 0.63 1.77 -10.04
C TRP A 100 1.46 1.12 -11.13
#